data_c87278a9c64498ff75a99a98851196e0
#
_entry.id   c87278a9c64498ff75a99a98851196e0
#
_cell.length_a   1.000
_cell.length_b   1.000
_cell.length_c   1.000
_cell.angle_alpha   90.00
_cell.angle_beta   90.00
_cell.angle_gamma   90.00
#
_symmetry.space_group_name_H-M   'P 1'
#
loop_
_entity.id
_entity.type
_entity.pdbx_description
1 polymer ?
#
loop_
_entity_poly.entity_id
_entity_poly.type
_entity_poly.pdbx_seq_one_letter_code
_entity_poly.pdbx_strand_id
1 'polypeptide(L)'
;VVFIFKYSNPFILIGAFIMAKKKKSVKKTTKKIIDTQTSESRVKIISIPPLTQETIGIRLIGDRPLMVNNKMGVTAYLDEKYGNDTGTTKSIAKKFSNDELYKLAFYPMPKSKFPAPSPKGLYGIPASGVKKCVDAAIRTTGITDNTTIGSIGKSFFVLANDGGLCQLKFKKLERDIRPVNIGSAQKTTPAMRHRPMFHGWTIDVRVQYNPKIMSPEQLINLFMHAGAYIGWGEMRAQKKQGECGGFYVETFNIK
;
A
#
# COMPACT_ATOMS: atom_id res chain seq x y z
N VAL A 1 6.75 1.38 37.12
CA VAL A 1 8.16 1.62 36.83
C VAL A 1 8.23 2.36 35.53
N VAL A 2 8.50 3.67 35.62
CA VAL A 2 8.59 4.59 34.49
C VAL A 2 10.07 4.74 34.14
N PHE A 3 10.49 4.39 32.95
CA PHE A 3 11.84 4.69 32.46
C PHE A 3 11.82 6.00 31.67
N ILE A 4 12.47 7.02 32.23
CA ILE A 4 12.77 8.29 31.58
C ILE A 4 14.17 8.18 30.99
N PHE A 5 14.29 8.23 29.66
CA PHE A 5 15.57 8.40 29.00
C PHE A 5 15.88 9.89 28.83
N LYS A 6 16.87 10.38 29.58
CA LYS A 6 17.54 11.66 29.36
C LYS A 6 18.58 11.49 28.25
N TYR A 7 18.42 12.21 27.15
CA TYR A 7 19.53 12.45 26.23
C TYR A 7 20.16 13.81 26.53
N SER A 8 21.38 13.76 27.00
CA SER A 8 22.29 14.90 27.11
C SER A 8 23.14 14.97 25.84
N ASN A 9 23.15 16.10 25.19
CA ASN A 9 24.06 16.39 24.07
C ASN A 9 25.04 17.46 24.50
N PRO A 10 26.35 17.25 24.42
CA PRO A 10 27.34 18.29 24.58
C PRO A 10 28.05 18.57 23.24
N PHE A 11 27.93 19.76 22.70
CA PHE A 11 28.99 20.38 21.89
C PHE A 11 28.96 21.88 22.07
N ILE A 12 29.91 22.33 22.91
CA ILE A 12 30.43 23.70 23.03
C ILE A 12 31.71 23.71 22.22
N LEU A 13 31.96 24.72 21.44
CA LEU A 13 33.23 25.48 21.39
C LEU A 13 33.19 26.51 20.24
N ILE A 14 33.17 27.81 20.61
CA ILE A 14 34.24 28.80 20.59
C ILE A 14 34.51 29.44 19.21
N GLY A 15 34.36 30.74 19.18
CA GLY A 15 34.81 31.61 18.12
C GLY A 15 34.62 33.08 18.47
N ALA A 16 35.42 33.60 19.41
CA ALA A 16 35.58 35.02 19.68
C ALA A 16 36.54 35.67 18.70
N PHE A 17 36.20 36.81 18.10
CA PHE A 17 37.18 37.81 17.59
C PHE A 17 36.48 39.19 17.55
N ILE A 18 36.77 40.05 18.48
CA ILE A 18 37.63 41.24 18.56
C ILE A 18 37.27 42.39 17.61
N MET A 19 36.80 43.44 18.25
CA MET A 19 37.03 44.89 18.14
C MET A 19 37.13 45.60 16.79
N ALA A 20 36.37 46.68 16.66
CA ALA A 20 36.93 48.04 16.43
C ALA A 20 35.94 49.17 16.82
N LYS A 21 36.40 50.02 17.70
CA LYS A 21 35.81 51.30 18.09
C LYS A 21 35.80 52.29 16.92
N LYS A 22 34.68 53.07 16.76
CA LYS A 22 34.78 54.46 16.31
C LYS A 22 33.71 55.33 17.00
N LYS A 23 34.19 56.37 17.66
CA LYS A 23 33.42 57.45 18.33
C LYS A 23 32.96 58.49 17.32
N LYS A 24 31.95 59.25 17.77
CA LYS A 24 31.40 60.60 17.40
C LYS A 24 30.10 60.46 16.59
N SER A 25 29.03 61.23 16.87
CA SER A 25 28.87 62.52 17.55
C SER A 25 27.42 62.70 18.04
N VAL A 26 27.27 63.46 19.09
CA VAL A 26 26.01 63.87 19.70
C VAL A 26 25.29 64.85 18.77
N LYS A 27 24.01 64.63 18.46
CA LYS A 27 23.03 65.71 18.20
C LYS A 27 21.71 65.40 18.90
N LYS A 28 21.35 66.32 19.81
CA LYS A 28 20.03 66.43 20.41
C LYS A 28 18.98 66.61 19.32
N THR A 29 17.91 65.82 19.34
CA THR A 29 16.62 66.29 18.82
C THR A 29 15.50 65.44 19.41
N THR A 30 14.63 66.12 20.19
CA THR A 30 13.18 65.99 20.38
C THR A 30 12.60 64.60 20.71
N LYS A 31 12.05 64.52 21.94
CA LYS A 31 11.08 63.55 22.38
C LYS A 31 9.96 63.36 21.35
N LYS A 32 9.85 62.22 20.74
CA LYS A 32 8.63 61.69 20.17
C LYS A 32 8.24 60.50 21.04
N ILE A 33 7.09 60.62 21.69
CA ILE A 33 6.43 59.55 22.42
C ILE A 33 6.14 58.48 21.35
N ILE A 34 6.85 57.39 21.41
CA ILE A 34 6.54 56.23 20.61
C ILE A 34 5.55 55.42 21.44
N ASP A 35 4.28 55.45 21.05
CA ASP A 35 3.30 54.45 21.46
C ASP A 35 3.85 53.07 21.12
N THR A 36 4.28 52.36 22.14
CA THR A 36 4.61 50.95 22.04
C THR A 36 3.32 50.17 21.87
N GLN A 37 2.81 50.08 20.64
CA GLN A 37 1.83 49.08 20.34
C GLN A 37 2.55 47.72 20.47
N THR A 38 2.31 47.09 21.60
CA THR A 38 2.60 45.67 21.79
C THR A 38 1.82 44.90 20.74
N SER A 39 2.48 44.55 19.63
CA SER A 39 1.96 43.56 18.70
C SER A 39 1.95 42.23 19.42
N GLU A 40 0.87 41.93 20.15
CA GLU A 40 0.54 40.56 20.51
C GLU A 40 0.47 39.80 19.21
N SER A 41 1.49 38.97 18.95
CA SER A 41 1.45 37.97 17.89
C SER A 41 0.32 37.01 18.26
N ARG A 42 -0.88 37.28 17.74
CA ARG A 42 -2.02 36.36 17.85
C ARG A 42 -1.60 35.06 17.20
N VAL A 43 -1.19 34.10 18.01
CA VAL A 43 -1.00 32.74 17.60
C VAL A 43 -2.30 32.29 16.92
N LYS A 44 -2.28 32.13 15.61
CA LYS A 44 -3.42 31.60 14.86
C LYS A 44 -3.65 30.17 15.36
N ILE A 45 -4.65 30.02 16.23
CA ILE A 45 -5.07 28.69 16.68
C ILE A 45 -5.63 27.95 15.45
N ILE A 46 -4.93 26.91 15.02
CA ILE A 46 -5.38 26.04 13.94
C ILE A 46 -6.48 25.15 14.51
N SER A 47 -7.72 25.34 14.05
CA SER A 47 -8.82 24.45 14.38
C SER A 47 -8.76 23.21 13.49
N ILE A 48 -8.51 22.06 14.09
CA ILE A 48 -8.55 20.76 13.40
C ILE A 48 -9.95 20.16 13.59
N PRO A 49 -10.75 19.99 12.51
CA PRO A 49 -12.07 19.41 12.63
C PRO A 49 -11.99 17.94 13.07
N PRO A 50 -13.00 17.42 13.79
CA PRO A 50 -13.03 16.02 14.21
C PRO A 50 -13.02 15.08 12.99
N LEU A 51 -12.28 13.99 13.13
CA LEU A 51 -12.21 12.92 12.12
C LEU A 51 -13.56 12.19 12.06
N THR A 52 -14.15 12.13 10.88
CA THR A 52 -15.36 11.33 10.61
C THR A 52 -14.95 10.15 9.72
N GLN A 53 -15.28 8.94 10.15
CA GLN A 53 -15.02 7.72 9.38
C GLN A 53 -16.24 6.82 9.40
N GLU A 54 -16.52 6.22 8.26
CA GLU A 54 -17.57 5.22 8.07
C GLU A 54 -16.97 3.96 7.50
N THR A 55 -17.69 2.84 7.63
CA THR A 55 -17.24 1.54 7.09
C THR A 55 -18.34 0.94 6.24
N ILE A 56 -17.98 0.51 5.05
CA ILE A 56 -18.89 -0.17 4.10
C ILE A 56 -18.34 -1.57 3.76
N GLY A 57 -19.24 -2.53 3.59
CA GLY A 57 -18.94 -3.87 3.08
C GLY A 57 -19.02 -3.90 1.55
N ILE A 58 -17.94 -4.30 0.89
CA ILE A 58 -17.87 -4.43 -0.56
C ILE A 58 -17.46 -5.87 -0.90
N ARG A 59 -18.28 -6.54 -1.71
CA ARG A 59 -17.97 -7.86 -2.26
C ARG A 59 -17.39 -7.71 -3.64
N LEU A 60 -16.16 -8.20 -3.82
CA LEU A 60 -15.52 -8.30 -5.11
C LEU A 60 -15.85 -9.67 -5.71
N ILE A 61 -16.40 -9.70 -6.91
CA ILE A 61 -16.79 -10.93 -7.61
C ILE A 61 -16.01 -11.00 -8.90
N GLY A 62 -15.15 -12.03 -9.02
CA GLY A 62 -14.33 -12.21 -10.20
C GLY A 62 -15.13 -12.57 -11.43
N ASP A 63 -14.98 -11.79 -12.49
CA ASP A 63 -15.47 -12.06 -13.85
C ASP A 63 -14.45 -12.86 -14.66
N ARG A 64 -13.17 -12.82 -14.26
CA ARG A 64 -12.03 -13.51 -14.85
C ARG A 64 -11.25 -14.27 -13.78
N PRO A 65 -10.49 -15.34 -14.16
CA PRO A 65 -9.67 -16.07 -13.20
C PRO A 65 -8.71 -15.16 -12.45
N LEU A 66 -8.43 -15.45 -11.20
CA LEU A 66 -7.47 -14.73 -10.38
C LEU A 66 -6.16 -15.51 -10.29
N MET A 67 -5.11 -14.97 -10.88
CA MET A 67 -3.77 -15.55 -10.80
C MET A 67 -2.94 -14.81 -9.76
N VAL A 68 -2.40 -15.53 -8.78
CA VAL A 68 -1.62 -14.92 -7.70
C VAL A 68 -0.15 -15.37 -7.73
N ASN A 69 0.71 -14.55 -7.12
CA ASN A 69 2.13 -14.86 -6.95
C ASN A 69 2.66 -14.11 -5.72
N ASN A 70 2.86 -14.85 -4.64
CA ASN A 70 3.35 -14.31 -3.38
C ASN A 70 4.88 -14.17 -3.40
N LYS A 71 5.37 -13.08 -3.96
CA LYS A 71 6.81 -12.80 -4.00
C LYS A 71 7.42 -12.64 -2.61
N MET A 72 6.67 -12.06 -1.66
CA MET A 72 7.16 -11.87 -0.27
C MET A 72 7.34 -13.22 0.44
N GLY A 73 6.42 -14.18 0.24
CA GLY A 73 6.57 -15.53 0.79
C GLY A 73 7.81 -16.24 0.26
N VAL A 74 8.11 -16.07 -1.03
CA VAL A 74 9.34 -16.61 -1.63
C VAL A 74 10.58 -15.96 -1.01
N THR A 75 10.60 -14.64 -0.84
CA THR A 75 11.74 -13.93 -0.24
C THR A 75 11.93 -14.33 1.22
N ALA A 76 10.86 -14.34 2.03
CA ALA A 76 10.94 -14.73 3.45
C ALA A 76 11.46 -16.16 3.62
N TYR A 77 11.00 -17.11 2.80
CA TYR A 77 11.50 -18.49 2.82
C TYR A 77 12.98 -18.59 2.44
N LEU A 78 13.43 -17.73 1.52
CA LEU A 78 14.85 -17.66 1.14
C LEU A 78 15.71 -17.15 2.28
N ASP A 79 15.28 -16.09 2.94
CA ASP A 79 15.99 -15.49 4.07
C ASP A 79 16.10 -16.49 5.23
N GLU A 80 15.02 -17.26 5.51
CA GLU A 80 15.00 -18.30 6.54
C GLU A 80 15.96 -19.45 6.21
N LYS A 81 15.95 -19.93 4.96
CA LYS A 81 16.69 -21.14 4.56
C LYS A 81 18.15 -20.89 4.23
N TYR A 82 18.50 -19.71 3.74
CA TYR A 82 19.83 -19.38 3.20
C TYR A 82 20.48 -18.14 3.80
N GLY A 83 19.82 -17.49 4.79
CA GLY A 83 20.26 -16.22 5.35
C GLY A 83 20.19 -15.08 4.34
N ASN A 84 20.82 -13.94 4.71
CA ASN A 84 20.80 -12.72 3.88
C ASN A 84 21.57 -12.84 2.54
N ASP A 85 22.08 -14.02 2.19
CA ASP A 85 22.68 -14.27 0.87
C ASP A 85 21.58 -14.45 -0.19
N THR A 86 20.79 -13.41 -0.38
CA THR A 86 19.77 -13.29 -1.43
C THR A 86 20.46 -13.14 -2.77
N GLY A 87 21.03 -14.23 -3.27
CA GLY A 87 21.65 -14.26 -4.59
C GLY A 87 20.73 -13.76 -5.69
N THR A 88 21.28 -13.41 -6.84
CA THR A 88 20.53 -12.91 -8.00
C THR A 88 19.34 -13.83 -8.34
N THR A 89 18.28 -13.28 -8.95
CA THR A 89 17.08 -14.03 -9.40
C THR A 89 17.40 -15.34 -10.13
N LYS A 90 18.55 -15.42 -10.78
CA LYS A 90 19.06 -16.64 -11.44
C LYS A 90 19.49 -17.73 -10.46
N SER A 91 20.11 -17.35 -9.32
CA SER A 91 20.52 -18.32 -8.29
C SER A 91 19.30 -18.87 -7.54
N ILE A 92 18.26 -18.06 -7.38
CA ILE A 92 16.97 -18.45 -6.79
C ILE A 92 16.28 -19.51 -7.66
N ALA A 93 16.17 -19.29 -8.96
CA ALA A 93 15.53 -20.24 -9.89
C ALA A 93 16.26 -21.60 -9.94
N LYS A 94 17.55 -21.65 -9.61
CA LYS A 94 18.33 -22.91 -9.55
C LYS A 94 18.19 -23.65 -8.22
N LYS A 95 17.76 -22.97 -7.14
CA LYS A 95 17.69 -23.54 -5.78
C LYS A 95 16.35 -24.20 -5.47
N PHE A 96 15.29 -23.94 -6.25
CA PHE A 96 13.93 -24.43 -6.00
C PHE A 96 13.40 -25.29 -7.13
N SER A 97 12.71 -26.35 -6.75
CA SER A 97 11.85 -27.07 -7.68
C SER A 97 10.64 -26.23 -8.07
N ASN A 98 10.06 -26.52 -9.22
CA ASN A 98 8.82 -25.87 -9.66
C ASN A 98 7.65 -26.07 -8.69
N ASP A 99 7.65 -27.19 -7.95
CA ASP A 99 6.63 -27.51 -6.95
C ASP A 99 6.79 -26.65 -5.67
N GLU A 100 8.03 -26.44 -5.24
CA GLU A 100 8.30 -25.52 -4.12
C GLU A 100 7.90 -24.09 -4.47
N LEU A 101 8.28 -23.58 -5.65
CA LEU A 101 7.88 -22.26 -6.11
C LEU A 101 6.35 -22.12 -6.23
N TYR A 102 5.67 -23.19 -6.67
CA TYR A 102 4.21 -23.21 -6.72
C TYR A 102 3.59 -23.12 -5.32
N LYS A 103 4.09 -23.89 -4.33
CA LYS A 103 3.63 -23.83 -2.94
C LYS A 103 3.80 -22.43 -2.34
N LEU A 104 4.93 -21.79 -2.61
CA LEU A 104 5.24 -20.46 -2.10
C LEU A 104 4.46 -19.33 -2.80
N ALA A 105 3.86 -19.59 -3.96
CA ALA A 105 3.08 -18.57 -4.69
C ALA A 105 1.72 -18.24 -4.06
N PHE A 106 1.26 -19.01 -3.09
CA PHE A 106 0.00 -18.78 -2.38
C PHE A 106 0.14 -17.74 -1.27
N TYR A 107 -1.00 -17.19 -0.85
CA TYR A 107 -1.16 -16.42 0.39
C TYR A 107 -2.04 -17.23 1.35
N PRO A 108 -1.49 -18.19 2.11
CA PRO A 108 -2.27 -18.96 3.06
C PRO A 108 -2.75 -18.06 4.19
N MET A 109 -4.00 -18.23 4.59
CA MET A 109 -4.56 -17.56 5.78
C MET A 109 -3.95 -18.19 7.04
N PRO A 110 -3.69 -17.42 8.12
CA PRO A 110 -3.11 -17.95 9.36
C PRO A 110 -3.89 -19.12 9.98
N LYS A 111 -5.22 -19.14 9.77
CA LYS A 111 -6.12 -20.19 10.27
C LYS A 111 -6.32 -21.36 9.31
N SER A 112 -5.57 -21.43 8.20
CA SER A 112 -5.70 -22.54 7.27
C SER A 112 -5.16 -23.83 7.89
N LYS A 113 -6.02 -24.84 8.00
CA LYS A 113 -5.65 -26.18 8.48
C LYS A 113 -4.96 -27.04 7.40
N PHE A 114 -5.04 -26.61 6.15
CA PHE A 114 -4.50 -27.33 5.00
C PHE A 114 -3.31 -26.58 4.42
N PRO A 115 -2.15 -27.24 4.24
CA PRO A 115 -1.00 -26.59 3.60
C PRO A 115 -1.28 -26.32 2.12
N ALA A 116 -0.61 -25.34 1.57
CA ALA A 116 -0.65 -25.09 0.13
C ALA A 116 0.22 -26.13 -0.64
N PRO A 117 -0.20 -26.55 -1.84
CA PRO A 117 -1.46 -26.27 -2.50
C PRO A 117 -2.57 -27.23 -2.06
N SER A 118 -3.73 -26.73 -1.70
CA SER A 118 -4.89 -27.56 -1.39
C SER A 118 -6.18 -26.87 -1.86
N PRO A 119 -7.08 -27.56 -2.55
CA PRO A 119 -8.40 -27.01 -2.89
C PRO A 119 -9.28 -26.73 -1.65
N LYS A 120 -8.94 -27.31 -0.49
CA LYS A 120 -9.59 -27.09 0.81
C LYS A 120 -8.86 -26.05 1.66
N GLY A 121 -7.73 -25.50 1.18
CA GLY A 121 -6.96 -24.49 1.88
C GLY A 121 -7.69 -23.16 1.97
N LEU A 122 -7.46 -22.42 3.06
CA LEU A 122 -7.93 -21.05 3.19
C LEU A 122 -6.83 -20.11 2.67
N TYR A 123 -7.17 -19.34 1.67
CA TYR A 123 -6.27 -18.38 1.04
C TYR A 123 -6.84 -16.98 1.13
N GLY A 124 -5.98 -15.99 0.95
CA GLY A 124 -6.37 -14.60 0.94
C GLY A 124 -5.61 -13.81 -0.10
N ILE A 125 -5.92 -12.53 -0.16
CA ILE A 125 -5.13 -11.53 -0.88
C ILE A 125 -4.75 -10.40 0.07
N PRO A 126 -3.56 -9.80 -0.06
CA PRO A 126 -3.17 -8.69 0.79
C PRO A 126 -4.16 -7.51 0.70
N ALA A 127 -4.67 -7.04 1.84
CA ALA A 127 -5.53 -5.86 1.90
C ALA A 127 -4.85 -4.63 1.27
N SER A 128 -3.53 -4.49 1.49
CA SER A 128 -2.71 -3.47 0.83
C SER A 128 -2.66 -3.62 -0.69
N GLY A 129 -2.76 -4.85 -1.20
CA GLY A 129 -2.83 -5.13 -2.64
C GLY A 129 -4.17 -4.68 -3.24
N VAL A 130 -5.28 -4.93 -2.54
CA VAL A 130 -6.61 -4.41 -2.92
C VAL A 130 -6.59 -2.89 -2.91
N LYS A 131 -6.10 -2.28 -1.83
CA LYS A 131 -5.94 -0.82 -1.73
C LYS A 131 -5.18 -0.24 -2.91
N LYS A 132 -4.01 -0.80 -3.25
CA LYS A 132 -3.19 -0.35 -4.38
C LYS A 132 -3.89 -0.50 -5.74
N CYS A 133 -4.71 -1.55 -5.92
CA CYS A 133 -5.51 -1.74 -7.12
C CYS A 133 -6.52 -0.60 -7.29
N VAL A 134 -7.23 -0.25 -6.21
CA VAL A 134 -8.22 0.83 -6.20
C VAL A 134 -7.56 2.20 -6.34
N ASP A 135 -6.42 2.44 -5.69
CA ASP A 135 -5.63 3.68 -5.87
C ASP A 135 -5.20 3.89 -7.33
N ALA A 136 -4.77 2.82 -7.99
CA ALA A 136 -4.41 2.90 -9.40
C ALA A 136 -5.60 3.27 -10.30
N ALA A 137 -6.82 2.88 -9.90
CA ALA A 137 -8.04 3.18 -10.64
C ALA A 137 -8.45 4.66 -10.56
N ILE A 138 -8.01 5.42 -9.57
CA ILE A 138 -8.34 6.86 -9.49
C ILE A 138 -7.99 7.59 -10.79
N ARG A 139 -6.86 7.23 -11.41
CA ARG A 139 -6.43 7.83 -12.69
C ARG A 139 -7.28 7.43 -13.89
N THR A 140 -8.07 6.35 -13.80
CA THR A 140 -8.98 5.91 -14.87
C THR A 140 -10.34 6.62 -14.83
N THR A 141 -10.60 7.39 -13.77
CA THR A 141 -11.84 8.18 -13.63
C THR A 141 -11.79 9.53 -14.37
N GLY A 142 -10.69 9.85 -15.03
CA GLY A 142 -10.50 11.14 -15.70
C GLY A 142 -9.98 12.26 -14.79
N ILE A 143 -9.76 11.99 -13.50
CA ILE A 143 -9.15 12.94 -12.56
C ILE A 143 -7.65 13.04 -12.86
N THR A 144 -7.18 14.25 -13.20
CA THR A 144 -5.79 14.51 -13.57
C THR A 144 -5.01 15.29 -12.50
N ASP A 145 -5.71 15.99 -11.60
CA ASP A 145 -5.07 16.75 -10.53
C ASP A 145 -4.46 15.83 -9.46
N ASN A 146 -3.15 15.94 -9.28
CA ASN A 146 -2.40 15.10 -8.34
C ASN A 146 -2.79 15.32 -6.86
N THR A 147 -3.22 16.53 -6.50
CA THR A 147 -3.67 16.85 -5.14
C THR A 147 -4.97 16.12 -4.83
N THR A 148 -5.92 16.16 -5.76
CA THR A 148 -7.20 15.44 -5.66
C THR A 148 -6.97 13.93 -5.64
N ILE A 149 -6.14 13.40 -6.55
CA ILE A 149 -5.75 11.98 -6.56
C ILE A 149 -5.18 11.56 -5.21
N GLY A 150 -4.25 12.36 -4.66
CA GLY A 150 -3.63 12.10 -3.35
C GLY A 150 -4.64 12.14 -2.20
N SER A 151 -5.59 13.05 -2.23
CA SER A 151 -6.65 13.19 -1.22
C SER A 151 -7.60 12.00 -1.25
N ILE A 152 -8.07 11.60 -2.42
CA ILE A 152 -8.90 10.40 -2.61
C ILE A 152 -8.15 9.17 -2.13
N GLY A 153 -6.91 8.97 -2.56
CA GLY A 153 -6.10 7.81 -2.18
C GLY A 153 -5.85 7.71 -0.66
N LYS A 154 -5.85 8.81 0.07
CA LYS A 154 -5.70 8.84 1.54
C LYS A 154 -7.02 8.76 2.29
N SER A 155 -8.16 8.88 1.61
CA SER A 155 -9.48 8.98 2.25
C SER A 155 -10.10 7.64 2.62
N PHE A 156 -9.56 6.52 2.16
CA PHE A 156 -10.10 5.19 2.45
C PHE A 156 -9.02 4.15 2.76
N PHE A 157 -9.40 3.11 3.50
CA PHE A 157 -8.54 2.00 3.88
C PHE A 157 -9.30 0.68 3.72
N VAL A 158 -8.61 -0.34 3.21
CA VAL A 158 -9.14 -1.70 3.13
C VAL A 158 -8.73 -2.45 4.39
N LEU A 159 -9.70 -2.91 5.15
CA LEU A 159 -9.48 -3.64 6.40
C LEU A 159 -9.28 -5.12 6.10
N ALA A 160 -8.20 -5.69 6.60
CA ALA A 160 -7.92 -7.12 6.49
C ALA A 160 -8.83 -7.95 7.39
N ASN A 161 -9.04 -9.21 7.02
CA ASN A 161 -9.74 -10.18 7.87
C ASN A 161 -8.80 -10.76 8.93
N ASP A 162 -7.63 -11.26 8.50
CA ASP A 162 -6.63 -11.89 9.36
C ASP A 162 -5.25 -11.85 8.69
N GLY A 163 -4.18 -11.67 9.46
CA GLY A 163 -2.81 -11.67 8.95
C GLY A 163 -2.54 -10.67 7.81
N GLY A 164 -3.24 -9.54 7.77
CA GLY A 164 -3.12 -8.57 6.68
C GLY A 164 -3.80 -8.99 5.37
N LEU A 165 -4.52 -10.11 5.37
CA LEU A 165 -5.17 -10.70 4.20
C LEU A 165 -6.69 -10.52 4.23
N CYS A 166 -7.28 -10.33 3.06
CA CYS A 166 -8.71 -10.47 2.80
C CYS A 166 -8.97 -11.89 2.32
N GLN A 167 -9.92 -12.58 2.96
CA GLN A 167 -10.19 -13.99 2.66
C GLN A 167 -10.76 -14.16 1.26
N LEU A 168 -10.14 -15.08 0.51
CA LEU A 168 -10.53 -15.49 -0.84
C LEU A 168 -11.43 -16.73 -0.76
N LYS A 169 -12.62 -16.65 -1.34
CA LYS A 169 -13.49 -17.80 -1.62
C LYS A 169 -13.38 -18.12 -3.11
N PHE A 170 -13.40 -19.39 -3.50
CA PHE A 170 -13.26 -19.80 -4.89
C PHE A 170 -13.95 -21.13 -5.15
N LYS A 171 -14.29 -21.41 -6.43
CA LYS A 171 -14.93 -22.67 -6.86
C LYS A 171 -13.91 -23.71 -7.31
N LYS A 172 -12.85 -23.29 -8.02
CA LYS A 172 -11.83 -24.19 -8.57
C LYS A 172 -10.45 -23.57 -8.39
N LEU A 173 -9.47 -24.40 -8.02
CA LEU A 173 -8.05 -24.07 -8.00
C LEU A 173 -7.36 -24.83 -9.14
N GLU A 174 -6.57 -24.11 -9.93
CA GLU A 174 -5.81 -24.66 -11.06
C GLU A 174 -4.35 -24.21 -10.96
N ARG A 175 -3.43 -25.02 -11.49
CA ARG A 175 -2.02 -24.67 -11.62
C ARG A 175 -1.77 -24.12 -13.01
N ASP A 176 -1.50 -22.84 -13.13
CA ASP A 176 -1.07 -22.21 -14.37
C ASP A 176 0.43 -22.41 -14.58
N ILE A 177 0.80 -22.85 -15.79
CA ILE A 177 2.19 -23.09 -16.18
C ILE A 177 2.45 -22.33 -17.46
N ARG A 178 3.23 -21.25 -17.38
CA ARG A 178 3.54 -20.40 -18.53
C ARG A 178 5.01 -20.01 -18.60
N PRO A 179 5.58 -19.92 -19.81
CA PRO A 179 6.89 -19.32 -19.97
C PRO A 179 6.83 -17.82 -19.65
N VAL A 180 7.84 -17.33 -18.97
CA VAL A 180 8.04 -15.91 -18.68
C VAL A 180 9.49 -15.54 -18.92
N ASN A 181 9.72 -14.33 -19.39
CA ASN A 181 11.08 -13.80 -19.50
C ASN A 181 11.47 -13.16 -18.17
N ILE A 182 12.55 -13.63 -17.55
CA ILE A 182 13.11 -13.11 -16.30
C ILE A 182 14.40 -12.37 -16.62
N GLY A 183 14.53 -11.14 -16.13
CA GLY A 183 15.72 -10.33 -16.31
C GLY A 183 15.42 -8.86 -16.60
N SER A 184 16.47 -8.11 -16.97
CA SER A 184 16.34 -6.73 -17.43
C SER A 184 15.92 -6.66 -18.89
N ALA A 185 15.51 -5.49 -19.37
CA ALA A 185 15.14 -5.28 -20.77
C ALA A 185 16.23 -5.69 -21.78
N GLN A 186 17.49 -5.67 -21.35
CA GLN A 186 18.65 -5.99 -22.20
C GLN A 186 19.08 -7.46 -22.11
N LYS A 187 18.72 -8.18 -21.04
CA LYS A 187 19.12 -9.59 -20.84
C LYS A 187 18.00 -10.36 -20.16
N THR A 188 17.16 -10.99 -20.97
CA THR A 188 16.08 -11.86 -20.49
C THR A 188 16.48 -13.33 -20.62
N THR A 189 16.02 -14.12 -19.66
CA THR A 189 16.15 -15.60 -19.70
C THR A 189 14.75 -16.20 -19.61
N PRO A 190 14.35 -17.08 -20.51
CA PRO A 190 13.09 -17.78 -20.42
C PRO A 190 13.08 -18.70 -19.19
N ALA A 191 11.97 -18.71 -18.47
CA ALA A 191 11.75 -19.60 -17.33
C ALA A 191 10.27 -19.98 -17.26
N MET A 192 9.99 -21.21 -16.84
CA MET A 192 8.63 -21.67 -16.56
C MET A 192 8.21 -21.14 -15.19
N ARG A 193 7.03 -20.53 -15.11
CA ARG A 193 6.41 -20.16 -13.83
C ARG A 193 5.17 -20.97 -13.56
N HIS A 194 5.08 -21.43 -12.34
CA HIS A 194 3.96 -22.19 -11.82
C HIS A 194 3.23 -21.32 -10.81
N ARG A 195 1.96 -21.00 -11.07
CA ARG A 195 1.17 -20.05 -10.28
C ARG A 195 -0.21 -20.63 -9.97
N PRO A 196 -0.78 -20.36 -8.79
CA PRO A 196 -2.18 -20.69 -8.53
C PRO A 196 -3.11 -19.76 -9.29
N MET A 197 -4.12 -20.34 -9.90
CA MET A 197 -5.21 -19.69 -10.61
C MET A 197 -6.52 -20.10 -9.97
N PHE A 198 -7.27 -19.12 -9.46
CA PHE A 198 -8.54 -19.31 -8.78
C PHE A 198 -9.69 -18.93 -9.71
N HIS A 199 -10.63 -19.83 -9.93
CA HIS A 199 -11.83 -19.60 -10.74
C HIS A 199 -13.06 -19.42 -9.87
N GLY A 200 -14.00 -18.56 -10.31
CA GLY A 200 -15.24 -18.26 -9.60
C GLY A 200 -14.96 -17.72 -8.20
N TRP A 201 -14.03 -16.79 -8.12
CA TRP A 201 -13.57 -16.23 -6.87
C TRP A 201 -14.40 -15.05 -6.39
N THR A 202 -14.49 -14.92 -5.08
CA THR A 202 -15.11 -13.78 -4.41
C THR A 202 -14.30 -13.38 -3.18
N ILE A 203 -14.32 -12.10 -2.84
CA ILE A 203 -13.64 -11.54 -1.67
C ILE A 203 -14.57 -10.53 -1.03
N ASP A 204 -14.85 -10.73 0.26
CA ASP A 204 -15.59 -9.77 1.07
C ASP A 204 -14.59 -8.84 1.77
N VAL A 205 -14.60 -7.56 1.42
CA VAL A 205 -13.73 -6.54 2.03
C VAL A 205 -14.56 -5.54 2.84
N ARG A 206 -14.00 -5.09 3.94
CA ARG A 206 -14.51 -3.95 4.70
C ARG A 206 -13.64 -2.75 4.37
N VAL A 207 -14.27 -1.66 3.98
CA VAL A 207 -13.57 -0.43 3.58
C VAL A 207 -14.00 0.68 4.53
N GLN A 208 -13.03 1.22 5.25
CA GLN A 208 -13.19 2.41 6.06
C GLN A 208 -12.86 3.64 5.22
N TYR A 209 -13.70 4.66 5.22
CA TYR A 209 -13.53 5.84 4.39
C TYR A 209 -14.00 7.11 5.10
N ASN A 210 -13.58 8.28 4.57
CA ASN A 210 -14.00 9.58 5.04
C ASN A 210 -15.16 10.11 4.18
N PRO A 211 -16.41 10.17 4.71
CA PRO A 211 -17.57 10.60 3.94
C PRO A 211 -17.55 12.09 3.54
N LYS A 212 -16.69 12.91 4.17
CA LYS A 212 -16.50 14.31 3.78
C LYS A 212 -15.67 14.47 2.50
N ILE A 213 -14.94 13.45 2.09
CA ILE A 213 -14.08 13.48 0.89
C ILE A 213 -14.75 12.71 -0.26
N MET A 214 -15.41 11.61 0.04
CA MET A 214 -15.97 10.71 -0.97
C MET A 214 -17.26 10.08 -0.45
N SER A 215 -18.34 10.10 -1.26
CA SER A 215 -19.58 9.40 -0.89
C SER A 215 -19.45 7.87 -1.03
N PRO A 216 -20.35 7.08 -0.42
CA PRO A 216 -20.37 5.64 -0.61
C PRO A 216 -20.47 5.22 -2.07
N GLU A 217 -21.30 5.90 -2.85
CA GLU A 217 -21.49 5.63 -4.27
C GLU A 217 -20.22 5.88 -5.09
N GLN A 218 -19.53 6.99 -4.78
CA GLN A 218 -18.23 7.31 -5.41
C GLN A 218 -17.18 6.25 -5.09
N LEU A 219 -17.16 5.76 -3.85
CA LEU A 219 -16.26 4.68 -3.44
C LEU A 219 -16.57 3.38 -4.19
N ILE A 220 -17.85 2.99 -4.30
CA ILE A 220 -18.30 1.81 -5.06
C ILE A 220 -17.89 1.94 -6.53
N ASN A 221 -18.15 3.10 -7.16
CA ASN A 221 -17.76 3.37 -8.53
C ASN A 221 -16.24 3.25 -8.74
N LEU A 222 -15.45 3.74 -7.78
CA LEU A 222 -14.00 3.61 -7.82
C LEU A 222 -13.55 2.13 -7.78
N PHE A 223 -14.20 1.30 -6.98
CA PHE A 223 -13.96 -0.15 -6.94
C PHE A 223 -14.39 -0.82 -8.27
N MET A 224 -15.48 -0.38 -8.91
CA MET A 224 -15.88 -0.87 -10.23
C MET A 224 -14.83 -0.52 -11.30
N HIS A 225 -14.32 0.70 -11.31
CA HIS A 225 -13.20 1.10 -12.17
C HIS A 225 -11.96 0.23 -11.93
N ALA A 226 -11.66 -0.06 -10.66
CA ALA A 226 -10.53 -0.93 -10.30
C ALA A 226 -10.69 -2.34 -10.89
N GLY A 227 -11.87 -2.92 -10.82
CA GLY A 227 -12.14 -4.25 -11.39
C GLY A 227 -12.07 -4.28 -12.92
N ALA A 228 -12.66 -3.28 -13.58
CA ALA A 228 -12.75 -3.23 -15.03
C ALA A 228 -11.40 -2.92 -15.70
N TYR A 229 -10.67 -1.91 -15.19
CA TYR A 229 -9.49 -1.36 -15.88
C TYR A 229 -8.15 -1.76 -15.29
N ILE A 230 -8.09 -2.03 -13.99
CA ILE A 230 -6.83 -2.36 -13.32
C ILE A 230 -6.70 -3.86 -13.12
N GLY A 231 -7.68 -4.48 -12.47
CA GLY A 231 -7.64 -5.87 -12.03
C GLY A 231 -6.63 -6.13 -10.92
N TRP A 232 -6.74 -7.26 -10.24
CA TRP A 232 -5.81 -7.67 -9.20
C TRP A 232 -5.04 -8.95 -9.61
N GLY A 233 -3.82 -9.12 -9.10
CA GLY A 233 -2.98 -10.29 -9.34
C GLY A 233 -2.03 -10.16 -10.53
N GLU A 234 -1.59 -11.32 -11.03
CA GLU A 234 -0.76 -11.42 -12.23
C GLU A 234 -1.65 -11.42 -13.49
N MET A 235 -1.09 -11.05 -14.64
CA MET A 235 -1.80 -11.01 -15.93
C MET A 235 -3.09 -10.18 -15.93
N ARG A 236 -3.18 -9.18 -15.04
CA ARG A 236 -4.36 -8.33 -14.86
C ARG A 236 -4.56 -7.35 -16.02
N ALA A 237 -5.77 -6.76 -16.11
CA ALA A 237 -6.20 -5.85 -17.18
C ALA A 237 -5.22 -4.68 -17.43
N GLN A 238 -4.64 -4.10 -16.38
CA GLN A 238 -3.63 -3.04 -16.49
C GLN A 238 -2.36 -3.46 -17.24
N LYS A 239 -2.07 -4.77 -17.31
CA LYS A 239 -0.95 -5.32 -18.07
C LYS A 239 -1.38 -5.72 -19.47
N LYS A 240 -0.45 -5.73 -20.43
CA LYS A 240 -0.71 -5.97 -21.85
C LYS A 240 -1.58 -7.20 -22.17
N GLN A 241 -1.66 -8.20 -21.31
CA GLN A 241 -2.39 -9.43 -21.58
C GLN A 241 -3.83 -9.45 -21.05
N GLY A 242 -4.12 -8.73 -19.96
CA GLY A 242 -5.49 -8.46 -19.50
C GLY A 242 -6.44 -9.62 -19.22
N GLU A 243 -5.90 -10.86 -19.10
CA GLU A 243 -6.71 -12.09 -19.07
C GLU A 243 -7.27 -12.44 -17.68
N CYS A 244 -6.68 -11.88 -16.61
CA CYS A 244 -6.93 -12.31 -15.25
C CYS A 244 -7.29 -11.13 -14.33
N GLY A 245 -7.89 -11.44 -13.18
CA GLY A 245 -8.03 -10.55 -12.04
C GLY A 245 -9.04 -9.42 -12.21
N GLY A 246 -9.86 -9.44 -13.26
CA GLY A 246 -11.00 -8.55 -13.40
C GLY A 246 -12.12 -8.94 -12.42
N PHE A 247 -12.92 -7.94 -12.00
CA PHE A 247 -14.04 -8.15 -11.08
C PHE A 247 -15.08 -7.05 -11.20
N TYR A 248 -16.28 -7.36 -10.77
CA TYR A 248 -17.33 -6.40 -10.46
C TYR A 248 -17.62 -6.37 -8.96
N VAL A 249 -18.44 -5.44 -8.50
CA VAL A 249 -18.67 -5.25 -7.07
C VAL A 249 -20.15 -5.28 -6.72
N GLU A 250 -20.42 -5.80 -5.52
CA GLU A 250 -21.71 -5.72 -4.85
C GLU A 250 -21.50 -5.19 -3.44
N THR A 251 -22.50 -4.54 -2.86
CA THR A 251 -22.47 -4.11 -1.45
C THR A 251 -23.13 -5.14 -0.57
N PHE A 252 -22.68 -5.24 0.67
CA PHE A 252 -23.34 -6.06 1.70
C PHE A 252 -23.35 -5.35 3.04
N ASN A 253 -24.35 -5.66 3.86
CA ASN A 253 -24.45 -5.13 5.21
C ASN A 253 -23.41 -5.79 6.11
N ILE A 254 -22.62 -4.98 6.80
CA ILE A 254 -21.68 -5.44 7.83
C ILE A 254 -22.51 -5.74 9.08
N LYS A 255 -22.50 -7.02 9.47
CA LYS A 255 -23.10 -7.47 10.74
C LYS A 255 -22.13 -7.27 11.89
#